data_2e550b1090b8c5821f1ed6982136d449
#
_entry.id   2e550b1090b8c5821f1ed6982136d449
#
_cell.length_a   1.000
_cell.length_b   1.000
_cell.length_c   1.000
_cell.angle_alpha   90.00
_cell.angle_beta   90.00
_cell.angle_gamma   90.00
#
_symmetry.space_group_name_H-M   'P 1'
#
loop_
_entity.id
_entity.type
_entity.pdbx_description
1 polymer ?
#
loop_
_entity_poly.entity_id
_entity_poly.type
_entity_poly.pdbx_seq_one_letter_code
_entity_poly.pdbx_strand_id
1 'polypeptide(L)'
;NQAQYATVLPHLAARPPKMLDWLPWNHVFAGNSNFNMILANGGSLYLDGGKPVKGLFDTSLANLREHAGNLAFNVPLYFAMLVREMERDADLRRAFFADLDILFYAGASLDAATWAALERMGREERGEPPMMISSWGMTETAPSALIVH
;
A
#
# COMPACT_ATOMS: atom_id res chain seq x y z
N ASN A 1 10.05 14.08 5.17
CA ASN A 1 9.72 12.73 4.66
C ASN A 1 10.08 12.54 3.19
N GLN A 2 9.83 13.53 2.28
CA GLN A 2 10.12 13.32 0.85
C GLN A 2 11.61 13.07 0.59
N ALA A 3 12.52 13.77 1.27
CA ALA A 3 13.95 13.48 1.20
C ALA A 3 14.31 12.08 1.73
N GLN A 4 13.61 11.63 2.76
CA GLN A 4 13.76 10.26 3.30
C GLN A 4 13.30 9.22 2.27
N TYR A 5 12.13 9.41 1.65
CA TYR A 5 11.66 8.52 0.59
C TYR A 5 12.60 8.50 -0.62
N ALA A 6 13.11 9.65 -1.05
CA ALA A 6 14.08 9.71 -2.14
C ALA A 6 15.36 8.91 -1.83
N THR A 7 15.72 8.76 -0.55
CA THR A 7 16.87 7.97 -0.13
C THR A 7 16.56 6.46 -0.04
N VAL A 8 15.42 6.10 0.55
CA VAL A 8 15.06 4.68 0.79
C VAL A 8 14.39 4.04 -0.42
N LEU A 9 13.73 4.83 -1.27
CA LEU A 9 12.98 4.39 -2.45
C LEU A 9 13.41 5.16 -3.70
N PRO A 10 14.70 5.11 -4.09
CA PRO A 10 15.23 5.94 -5.18
C PRO A 10 14.61 5.62 -6.55
N HIS A 11 14.05 4.43 -6.72
CA HIS A 11 13.39 4.01 -7.96
C HIS A 11 12.09 4.76 -8.26
N LEU A 12 11.45 5.43 -7.27
CA LEU A 12 10.23 6.21 -7.49
C LEU A 12 10.42 7.36 -8.49
N ALA A 13 11.64 7.90 -8.58
CA ALA A 13 11.95 8.93 -9.57
C ALA A 13 12.00 8.40 -11.01
N ALA A 14 12.39 7.13 -11.19
CA ALA A 14 12.46 6.47 -12.50
C ALA A 14 11.14 5.81 -12.91
N ARG A 15 10.35 5.39 -11.92
CA ARG A 15 9.04 4.76 -12.11
C ARG A 15 8.00 5.51 -11.28
N PRO A 16 7.26 6.46 -11.89
CA PRO A 16 6.29 7.28 -11.16
C PRO A 16 5.30 6.44 -10.36
N PRO A 17 5.08 6.76 -9.07
CA PRO A 17 4.23 5.99 -8.20
C PRO A 17 2.76 6.09 -8.61
N LYS A 18 2.05 4.96 -8.54
CA LYS A 18 0.59 4.87 -8.71
C LYS A 18 0.01 4.21 -7.49
N MET A 19 -0.98 4.82 -6.88
CA MET A 19 -1.55 4.35 -5.62
C MET A 19 -3.06 4.54 -5.59
N LEU A 20 -3.76 3.52 -5.10
CA LEU A 20 -5.16 3.62 -4.66
C LEU A 20 -5.15 3.89 -3.16
N ASP A 21 -5.76 5.00 -2.70
CA ASP A 21 -5.71 5.44 -1.30
C ASP A 21 -7.08 5.85 -0.78
N TRP A 22 -7.51 5.22 0.33
CA TRP A 22 -8.72 5.53 1.09
C TRP A 22 -8.41 6.27 2.39
N LEU A 23 -7.14 6.35 2.78
CA LEU A 23 -6.73 6.91 4.07
C LEU A 23 -7.20 8.37 4.22
N PRO A 24 -7.59 8.79 5.44
CA PRO A 24 -8.14 10.12 5.65
C PRO A 24 -7.10 11.22 5.41
N TRP A 25 -7.45 12.21 4.61
CA TRP A 25 -6.53 13.31 4.21
C TRP A 25 -6.15 14.24 5.35
N ASN A 26 -6.91 14.27 6.43
CA ASN A 26 -6.54 14.97 7.66
C ASN A 26 -5.52 14.21 8.53
N HIS A 27 -5.15 12.99 8.15
CA HIS A 27 -4.11 12.20 8.79
C HIS A 27 -2.79 12.35 8.03
N VAL A 28 -1.67 12.47 8.76
CA VAL A 28 -0.33 12.66 8.17
C VAL A 28 0.10 11.54 7.23
N PHE A 29 -0.42 10.34 7.39
CA PHE A 29 -0.10 9.22 6.50
C PHE A 29 -0.62 9.48 5.07
N ALA A 30 -1.90 9.82 4.91
CA ALA A 30 -2.44 10.13 3.58
C ALA A 30 -2.06 11.54 3.11
N GLY A 31 -2.51 12.58 3.84
CA GLY A 31 -2.42 13.97 3.39
C GLY A 31 -1.02 14.53 3.32
N ASN A 32 -0.09 14.09 4.18
CA ASN A 32 1.29 14.58 4.13
C ASN A 32 2.23 13.57 3.45
N SER A 33 2.18 12.29 3.81
CA SER A 33 3.12 11.30 3.29
C SER A 33 2.76 10.85 1.87
N ASN A 34 1.60 10.17 1.70
CA ASN A 34 1.21 9.59 0.41
C ASN A 34 1.01 10.67 -0.67
N PHE A 35 0.22 11.69 -0.38
CA PHE A 35 -0.08 12.75 -1.34
C PHE A 35 1.18 13.48 -1.82
N ASN A 36 2.05 13.92 -0.90
CA ASN A 36 3.27 14.62 -1.28
C ASN A 36 4.28 13.70 -1.98
N MET A 37 4.32 12.40 -1.64
CA MET A 37 5.17 11.44 -2.33
C MET A 37 4.73 11.26 -3.79
N ILE A 38 3.44 11.12 -4.05
CA ILE A 38 2.88 11.04 -5.40
C ILE A 38 3.19 12.32 -6.18
N LEU A 39 2.92 13.48 -5.57
CA LEU A 39 3.15 14.78 -6.22
C LEU A 39 4.63 15.02 -6.54
N ALA A 40 5.53 14.74 -5.60
CA ALA A 40 6.97 14.96 -5.78
C ALA A 40 7.59 14.06 -6.86
N ASN A 41 6.99 12.92 -7.17
CA ASN A 41 7.50 11.97 -8.15
C ASN A 41 6.68 11.91 -9.45
N GLY A 42 5.75 12.85 -9.67
CA GLY A 42 4.93 12.90 -10.89
C GLY A 42 4.00 11.69 -11.06
N GLY A 43 3.55 11.12 -9.95
CA GLY A 43 2.74 9.91 -9.91
C GLY A 43 1.23 10.15 -10.07
N SER A 44 0.45 9.09 -9.87
CA SER A 44 -1.02 9.11 -9.94
C SER A 44 -1.61 8.63 -8.61
N LEU A 45 -2.52 9.42 -8.04
CA LEU A 45 -3.27 9.07 -6.84
C LEU A 45 -4.73 8.85 -7.22
N TYR A 46 -5.22 7.63 -7.01
CA TYR A 46 -6.63 7.26 -7.17
C TYR A 46 -7.29 7.34 -5.79
N LEU A 47 -8.33 8.15 -5.67
CA LEU A 47 -9.06 8.30 -4.40
C LEU A 47 -10.09 7.19 -4.28
N ASP A 48 -9.92 6.35 -3.26
CA ASP A 48 -10.83 5.25 -2.97
C ASP A 48 -11.96 5.69 -2.05
N GLY A 49 -13.19 5.56 -2.50
CA GLY A 49 -14.39 5.79 -1.68
C GLY A 49 -14.69 4.64 -0.72
N GLY A 50 -13.98 3.52 -0.83
CA GLY A 50 -14.07 2.39 0.09
C GLY A 50 -13.16 2.56 1.32
N LYS A 51 -13.22 1.59 2.23
CA LYS A 51 -12.31 1.45 3.38
C LYS A 51 -12.47 0.08 4.03
N PRO A 52 -11.51 -0.39 4.88
CA PRO A 52 -11.55 -1.71 5.48
C PRO A 52 -12.60 -1.82 6.62
N VAL A 53 -13.86 -1.61 6.28
CA VAL A 53 -15.01 -1.81 7.17
C VAL A 53 -16.14 -2.49 6.41
N LYS A 54 -16.99 -3.21 7.14
CA LYS A 54 -18.15 -3.90 6.57
C LYS A 54 -19.04 -2.92 5.76
N GLY A 55 -19.37 -3.32 4.54
CA GLY A 55 -20.24 -2.56 3.63
C GLY A 55 -19.55 -1.49 2.79
N LEU A 56 -18.27 -1.20 3.04
CA LEU A 56 -17.49 -0.26 2.23
C LEU A 56 -16.26 -0.92 1.58
N PHE A 57 -15.84 -2.08 2.06
CA PHE A 57 -14.65 -2.74 1.53
C PHE A 57 -14.84 -3.26 0.10
N ASP A 58 -16.07 -3.64 -0.26
CA ASP A 58 -16.40 -4.07 -1.63
C ASP A 58 -16.11 -2.98 -2.68
N THR A 59 -16.27 -1.70 -2.30
CA THR A 59 -15.88 -0.57 -3.14
C THR A 59 -14.37 -0.55 -3.35
N SER A 60 -13.57 -0.72 -2.30
CA SER A 60 -12.10 -0.83 -2.41
C SER A 60 -11.69 -2.00 -3.30
N LEU A 61 -12.33 -3.16 -3.17
CA LEU A 61 -12.03 -4.34 -3.98
C LEU A 61 -12.36 -4.11 -5.47
N ALA A 62 -13.46 -3.43 -5.76
CA ALA A 62 -13.82 -3.06 -7.13
C ALA A 62 -12.79 -2.10 -7.73
N ASN A 63 -12.40 -1.07 -6.98
CA ASN A 63 -11.40 -0.09 -7.41
C ASN A 63 -10.00 -0.72 -7.58
N LEU A 64 -9.62 -1.70 -6.73
CA LEU A 64 -8.36 -2.42 -6.88
C LEU A 64 -8.24 -3.20 -8.19
N ARG A 65 -9.34 -3.76 -8.69
CA ARG A 65 -9.33 -4.49 -9.98
C ARG A 65 -8.95 -3.60 -11.15
N GLU A 66 -9.25 -2.30 -11.05
CA GLU A 66 -9.00 -1.33 -12.12
C GLU A 66 -7.75 -0.48 -11.87
N HIS A 67 -7.43 -0.20 -10.61
CA HIS A 67 -6.45 0.82 -10.20
C HIS A 67 -5.54 0.38 -9.06
N ALA A 68 -5.10 -0.87 -9.01
CA ALA A 68 -4.24 -1.36 -7.92
C ALA A 68 -2.94 -0.54 -7.77
N GLY A 69 -2.32 -0.15 -8.88
CA GLY A 69 -1.10 0.64 -8.89
C GLY A 69 0.16 -0.18 -8.56
N ASN A 70 1.30 0.53 -8.45
CA ASN A 70 2.58 -0.10 -8.11
C ASN A 70 2.98 0.11 -6.64
N LEU A 71 2.23 0.90 -5.88
CA LEU A 71 2.40 1.07 -4.44
C LEU A 71 1.11 0.76 -3.69
N ALA A 72 1.21 -0.09 -2.68
CA ALA A 72 0.12 -0.40 -1.74
C ALA A 72 0.51 0.06 -0.33
N PHE A 73 0.18 1.30 0.03
CA PHE A 73 0.48 1.90 1.33
C PHE A 73 -0.78 1.91 2.20
N ASN A 74 -0.78 1.14 3.28
CA ASN A 74 -2.00 0.93 4.03
C ASN A 74 -1.76 0.54 5.51
N VAL A 75 -2.85 0.36 6.24
CA VAL A 75 -2.82 -0.18 7.61
C VAL A 75 -2.94 -1.70 7.59
N PRO A 76 -2.43 -2.42 8.62
CA PRO A 76 -2.46 -3.88 8.68
C PRO A 76 -3.84 -4.50 8.52
N LEU A 77 -4.89 -3.88 9.08
CA LEU A 77 -6.27 -4.35 8.94
C LEU A 77 -6.72 -4.46 7.47
N TYR A 78 -6.34 -3.47 6.65
CA TYR A 78 -6.65 -3.50 5.21
C TYR A 78 -6.06 -4.73 4.54
N PHE A 79 -4.77 -5.02 4.80
CA PHE A 79 -4.10 -6.18 4.21
C PHE A 79 -4.67 -7.50 4.72
N ALA A 80 -5.02 -7.60 6.01
CA ALA A 80 -5.66 -8.79 6.55
C ALA A 80 -7.04 -9.07 5.91
N MET A 81 -7.82 -8.03 5.64
CA MET A 81 -9.09 -8.17 4.91
C MET A 81 -8.85 -8.52 3.43
N LEU A 82 -7.90 -7.84 2.78
CA LEU A 82 -7.57 -8.06 1.38
C LEU A 82 -7.07 -9.49 1.12
N VAL A 83 -6.21 -10.03 1.99
CA VAL A 83 -5.73 -11.42 1.90
C VAL A 83 -6.90 -12.40 1.88
N ARG A 84 -7.89 -12.24 2.76
CA ARG A 84 -9.08 -13.11 2.82
C ARG A 84 -9.89 -13.10 1.51
N GLU A 85 -9.98 -11.96 0.87
CA GLU A 85 -10.68 -11.83 -0.41
C GLU A 85 -9.84 -12.41 -1.56
N MET A 86 -8.53 -12.16 -1.58
CA MET A 86 -7.62 -12.72 -2.58
C MET A 86 -7.47 -14.25 -2.49
N GLU A 87 -7.70 -14.88 -1.32
CA GLU A 87 -7.78 -16.34 -1.20
C GLU A 87 -8.96 -16.94 -1.97
N ARG A 88 -10.02 -16.17 -2.19
CA ARG A 88 -11.26 -16.61 -2.83
C ARG A 88 -11.38 -16.11 -4.27
N ASP A 89 -10.63 -15.10 -4.62
CA ASP A 89 -10.72 -14.39 -5.90
C ASP A 89 -9.33 -14.26 -6.53
N ALA A 90 -9.03 -15.18 -7.45
CA ALA A 90 -7.76 -15.22 -8.14
C ALA A 90 -7.59 -14.03 -9.12
N ASP A 91 -8.67 -13.46 -9.64
CA ASP A 91 -8.60 -12.30 -10.54
C ASP A 91 -8.23 -11.03 -9.75
N LEU A 92 -8.81 -10.85 -8.56
CA LEU A 92 -8.42 -9.78 -7.65
C LEU A 92 -6.95 -9.91 -7.25
N ARG A 93 -6.52 -11.14 -6.91
CA ARG A 93 -5.13 -11.42 -6.53
C ARG A 93 -4.17 -11.06 -7.66
N ARG A 94 -4.43 -11.51 -8.89
CA ARG A 94 -3.63 -11.14 -10.07
C ARG A 94 -3.60 -9.64 -10.28
N ALA A 95 -4.74 -8.96 -10.21
CA ALA A 95 -4.82 -7.51 -10.38
C ALA A 95 -3.99 -6.76 -9.33
N PHE A 96 -4.05 -7.19 -8.06
CA PHE A 96 -3.30 -6.56 -6.98
C PHE A 96 -1.78 -6.70 -7.16
N PHE A 97 -1.30 -7.87 -7.56
CA PHE A 97 0.14 -8.12 -7.70
C PHE A 97 0.70 -7.78 -9.09
N ALA A 98 -0.13 -7.51 -10.10
CA ALA A 98 0.31 -7.35 -11.48
C ALA A 98 1.41 -6.30 -11.68
N ASP A 99 1.32 -5.17 -10.99
CA ASP A 99 2.22 -4.02 -11.14
C ASP A 99 2.90 -3.61 -9.82
N LEU A 100 2.65 -4.34 -8.74
CA LEU A 100 3.05 -3.99 -7.39
C LEU A 100 4.57 -4.03 -7.18
N ASP A 101 5.18 -2.88 -6.86
CA ASP A 101 6.59 -2.80 -6.47
C ASP A 101 6.73 -2.92 -4.95
N ILE A 102 5.93 -2.15 -4.21
CA ILE A 102 6.09 -1.98 -2.76
C ILE A 102 4.76 -2.13 -2.06
N LEU A 103 4.77 -2.95 -1.03
CA LEU A 103 3.75 -3.03 0.00
C LEU A 103 4.28 -2.38 1.28
N PHE A 104 3.64 -1.30 1.69
CA PHE A 104 4.03 -0.56 2.89
C PHE A 104 2.90 -0.59 3.92
N TYR A 105 3.24 -0.92 5.16
CA TYR A 105 2.26 -0.90 6.24
C TYR A 105 2.78 -0.07 7.43
N ALA A 106 1.87 0.64 8.08
CA ALA A 106 2.17 1.43 9.26
C ALA A 106 0.93 1.59 10.17
N GLY A 107 1.14 2.14 11.37
CA GLY A 107 0.09 2.40 12.35
C GLY A 107 -0.18 1.25 13.32
N ALA A 108 0.20 0.02 12.97
CA ALA A 108 0.13 -1.16 13.83
C ALA A 108 1.06 -2.26 13.29
N SER A 109 1.24 -3.34 14.05
CA SER A 109 1.97 -4.52 13.60
C SER A 109 1.14 -5.32 12.60
N LEU A 110 1.77 -5.80 11.53
CA LEU A 110 1.19 -6.79 10.63
C LEU A 110 1.38 -8.18 11.25
N ASP A 111 0.33 -8.97 11.33
CA ASP A 111 0.40 -10.32 11.88
C ASP A 111 1.17 -11.28 10.94
N ALA A 112 1.82 -12.28 11.52
CA ALA A 112 2.68 -13.20 10.78
C ALA A 112 1.93 -14.02 9.72
N ALA A 113 0.66 -14.34 9.92
CA ALA A 113 -0.13 -15.09 8.96
C ALA A 113 -0.47 -14.24 7.72
N THR A 114 -0.85 -12.97 7.92
CA THR A 114 -1.07 -12.00 6.84
C THR A 114 0.23 -11.75 6.07
N TRP A 115 1.36 -11.59 6.77
CA TRP A 115 2.67 -11.43 6.14
C TRP A 115 3.00 -12.62 5.24
N ALA A 116 2.94 -13.85 5.78
CA ALA A 116 3.26 -15.07 5.04
C ALA A 116 2.32 -15.29 3.84
N ALA A 117 1.03 -14.93 3.97
CA ALA A 117 0.08 -15.01 2.87
C ALA A 117 0.42 -14.04 1.74
N LEU A 118 0.78 -12.80 2.04
CA LEU A 118 1.19 -11.80 1.04
C LEU A 118 2.47 -12.22 0.31
N GLU A 119 3.47 -12.74 1.03
CA GLU A 119 4.69 -13.28 0.40
C GLU A 119 4.40 -14.46 -0.51
N ARG A 120 3.59 -15.42 -0.04
CA ARG A 120 3.20 -16.60 -0.82
C ARG A 120 2.47 -16.19 -2.10
N MET A 121 1.42 -15.36 -1.97
CA MET A 121 0.63 -14.89 -3.11
C MET A 121 1.49 -14.11 -4.11
N GLY A 122 2.39 -13.25 -3.63
CA GLY A 122 3.32 -12.54 -4.50
C GLY A 122 4.23 -13.48 -5.28
N ARG A 123 4.78 -14.52 -4.63
CA ARG A 123 5.57 -15.56 -5.31
C ARG A 123 4.76 -16.34 -6.35
N GLU A 124 3.51 -16.68 -6.02
CA GLU A 124 2.61 -17.39 -6.93
C GLU A 124 2.30 -16.56 -8.19
N GLU A 125 2.06 -15.26 -8.06
CA GLU A 125 1.65 -14.40 -9.18
C GLU A 125 2.82 -13.81 -9.97
N ARG A 126 3.98 -13.58 -9.33
CA ARG A 126 5.10 -12.83 -9.92
C ARG A 126 6.42 -13.62 -9.96
N GLY A 127 6.49 -14.78 -9.32
CA GLY A 127 7.74 -15.54 -9.15
C GLY A 127 8.62 -15.08 -7.99
N GLU A 128 8.33 -13.93 -7.37
CA GLU A 128 9.08 -13.35 -6.25
C GLU A 128 8.13 -12.71 -5.22
N PRO A 129 8.53 -12.58 -3.95
CA PRO A 129 7.72 -11.89 -2.95
C PRO A 129 7.70 -10.39 -3.24
N PRO A 130 6.64 -9.66 -2.85
CA PRO A 130 6.64 -8.20 -2.90
C PRO A 130 7.68 -7.65 -1.92
N MET A 131 8.25 -6.49 -2.23
CA MET A 131 9.04 -5.74 -1.26
C MET A 131 8.10 -5.22 -0.17
N MET A 132 8.25 -5.74 1.06
CA MET A 132 7.42 -5.36 2.19
C MET A 132 8.19 -4.45 3.13
N ILE A 133 7.67 -3.24 3.34
CA ILE A 133 8.31 -2.19 4.13
C ILE A 133 7.36 -1.77 5.24
N SER A 134 7.91 -1.41 6.38
CA SER A 134 7.17 -0.83 7.49
C SER A 134 7.79 0.48 7.97
N SER A 135 7.00 1.31 8.64
CA SER A 135 7.54 2.45 9.37
C SER A 135 6.96 2.58 10.76
N TRP A 136 7.76 3.19 11.62
CA TRP A 136 7.32 3.70 12.91
C TRP A 136 7.39 5.23 12.91
N GLY A 137 6.36 5.84 13.49
CA GLY A 137 6.31 7.29 13.61
C GLY A 137 5.01 7.79 14.23
N MET A 138 4.87 9.11 14.26
CA MET A 138 3.72 9.81 14.84
C MET A 138 3.44 11.08 14.03
N THR A 139 2.38 11.79 14.35
CA THR A 139 2.02 13.05 13.67
C THR A 139 3.17 14.04 13.67
N GLU A 140 3.89 14.17 14.78
CA GLU A 140 5.02 15.08 14.96
C GLU A 140 6.25 14.71 14.14
N THR A 141 6.35 13.47 13.64
CA THR A 141 7.42 13.02 12.74
C THR A 141 7.01 13.01 11.26
N ALA A 142 5.80 13.43 10.94
CA ALA A 142 5.25 13.78 9.62
C ALA A 142 5.17 12.65 8.55
N PRO A 143 4.77 11.40 8.75
CA PRO A 143 4.61 10.57 9.92
C PRO A 143 5.82 9.71 10.28
N SER A 144 6.79 9.48 9.37
CA SER A 144 7.81 8.45 9.51
C SER A 144 9.07 8.96 10.20
N ALA A 145 9.38 8.42 11.37
CA ALA A 145 10.67 8.61 12.05
C ALA A 145 11.67 7.52 11.64
N LEU A 146 11.19 6.30 11.41
CA LEU A 146 11.98 5.12 11.05
C LEU A 146 11.27 4.34 9.94
N ILE A 147 12.03 3.92 8.92
CA ILE A 147 11.55 3.02 7.85
C ILE A 147 12.44 1.78 7.87
N VAL A 148 11.82 0.61 7.85
CA VAL A 148 12.49 -0.70 7.89
C VAL A 148 11.90 -1.65 6.83
N HIS A 149 12.73 -2.55 6.32
CA HIS A 149 12.40 -3.62 5.38
C HIS A 149 13.16 -4.89 5.73
#